data_37a0d0c89e3389a4c94318cbef4a4ba5
#
_entry.id   37a0d0c89e3389a4c94318cbef4a4ba5
#
_cell.length_a   1.000
_cell.length_b   1.000
_cell.length_c   1.000
_cell.angle_alpha   90.00
_cell.angle_beta   90.00
_cell.angle_gamma   90.00
#
_symmetry.space_group_name_H-M   'P 1'
#
loop_
_entity.id
_entity.type
_entity.pdbx_description
1 polymer ?
#
loop_
_entity_poly.entity_id
_entity_poly.type
_entity_poly.pdbx_seq_one_letter_code
_entity_poly.pdbx_strand_id
1 'polypeptide(L)'
;QQTVLREEMWAQHEPRGPQYMGINWVGPALMRYGTAEQKAKHLAAIASGDVIWCQGFSEPEAGTDLVSLRTRAVPDGDGWRITGQKVWTSYAQMASWCVLAACTDPDAPKNKRLTLFLIPMDRAGFTVRPIRSMLGPHHLNEMFLDDVQAFPGDVLGEAGDGWRVMREALAFERVGIARYARCESLLHRIQAGLGDDWDRLPETIRARWVRALVDLRVARLLAYRAVSLQDDPAAGAAASAARIATTTCDQQVAELLFDVLGPTALDSGTPAALHGAIEDHWRYAQAATVASGTIEVQRMLVARDALGEHR
;
A
#
# COMPACT_ATOMS: atom_id res chain seq x y z
N GLN A 1 9.61 16.42 -5.66
CA GLN A 1 9.19 16.17 -7.05
C GLN A 1 8.23 14.98 -7.15
N GLN A 2 8.58 13.81 -6.61
CA GLN A 2 7.72 12.61 -6.67
C GLN A 2 6.32 12.84 -6.06
N THR A 3 6.23 13.55 -4.93
CA THR A 3 4.95 13.86 -4.27
C THR A 3 4.04 14.68 -5.17
N VAL A 4 4.57 15.73 -5.83
CA VAL A 4 3.81 16.57 -6.76
C VAL A 4 3.33 15.76 -7.97
N LEU A 5 4.21 14.94 -8.55
CA LEU A 5 3.82 14.05 -9.65
C LEU A 5 2.67 13.12 -9.24
N ARG A 6 2.73 12.55 -8.04
CA ARG A 6 1.67 11.68 -7.51
C ARG A 6 0.35 12.43 -7.30
N GLU A 7 0.39 13.67 -6.81
CA GLU A 7 -0.82 14.50 -6.68
C GLU A 7 -1.51 14.68 -8.03
N GLU A 8 -0.76 15.06 -9.06
CA GLU A 8 -1.31 15.25 -10.40
C GLU A 8 -1.89 13.96 -10.99
N MET A 9 -1.17 12.85 -10.85
CA MET A 9 -1.64 11.55 -11.35
C MET A 9 -2.92 11.09 -10.62
N TRP A 10 -2.99 11.24 -9.31
CA TRP A 10 -4.16 10.86 -8.52
C TRP A 10 -5.36 11.78 -8.77
N ALA A 11 -5.12 13.08 -8.96
CA ALA A 11 -6.17 14.03 -9.35
C ALA A 11 -6.81 13.69 -10.71
N GLN A 12 -6.03 13.08 -11.61
CA GLN A 12 -6.49 12.62 -12.93
C GLN A 12 -6.99 11.15 -12.93
N HIS A 13 -7.25 10.58 -11.75
CA HIS A 13 -7.68 9.18 -11.58
C HIS A 13 -6.71 8.17 -12.21
N GLU A 14 -5.42 8.30 -11.88
CA GLU A 14 -4.42 7.28 -12.24
C GLU A 14 -4.99 5.88 -11.96
N PRO A 15 -4.98 4.96 -12.95
CA PRO A 15 -5.42 3.59 -12.72
C PRO A 15 -4.57 2.93 -11.63
N ARG A 16 -5.23 2.37 -10.63
CA ARG A 16 -4.55 1.53 -9.62
C ARG A 16 -4.23 0.20 -10.27
N GLY A 17 -2.99 0.05 -10.69
CA GLY A 17 -2.53 -1.10 -11.44
C GLY A 17 -1.37 -1.84 -10.76
N PRO A 18 -1.03 -3.02 -11.29
CA PRO A 18 0.01 -3.88 -10.73
C PRO A 18 1.41 -3.26 -10.78
N GLN A 19 1.68 -2.30 -11.68
CA GLN A 19 2.94 -1.57 -11.76
C GLN A 19 3.29 -0.81 -10.46
N TYR A 20 2.29 -0.51 -9.66
CA TYR A 20 2.43 0.28 -8.44
C TYR A 20 3.39 -0.34 -7.43
N MET A 21 3.38 -1.68 -7.32
CA MET A 21 4.24 -2.43 -6.41
C MET A 21 5.73 -2.24 -6.78
N GLY A 22 6.04 -2.40 -8.05
CA GLY A 22 7.41 -2.22 -8.56
C GLY A 22 7.94 -0.80 -8.34
N ILE A 23 7.17 0.20 -8.75
CA ILE A 23 7.63 1.60 -8.77
C ILE A 23 7.72 2.20 -7.37
N ASN A 24 6.76 1.90 -6.47
CA ASN A 24 6.68 2.61 -5.19
C ASN A 24 7.40 1.92 -4.04
N TRP A 25 7.62 0.60 -4.11
CA TRP A 25 8.18 -0.16 -2.99
C TRP A 25 9.41 -0.93 -3.37
N VAL A 26 9.31 -1.77 -4.41
CA VAL A 26 10.41 -2.67 -4.79
C VAL A 26 11.58 -1.90 -5.37
N GLY A 27 11.33 -0.96 -6.28
CA GLY A 27 12.36 -0.13 -6.89
C GLY A 27 13.15 0.68 -5.86
N PRO A 28 12.51 1.46 -4.96
CA PRO A 28 13.19 2.14 -3.87
C PRO A 28 13.97 1.22 -2.94
N ALA A 29 13.41 0.06 -2.57
CA ALA A 29 14.13 -0.93 -1.75
C ALA A 29 15.36 -1.50 -2.46
N LEU A 30 15.23 -1.83 -3.76
CA LEU A 30 16.37 -2.27 -4.60
C LEU A 30 17.44 -1.18 -4.72
N MET A 31 17.05 0.07 -4.96
CA MET A 31 18.02 1.19 -5.04
C MET A 31 18.84 1.32 -3.76
N ARG A 32 18.24 1.08 -2.60
CA ARG A 32 18.89 1.24 -1.30
C ARG A 32 19.67 -0.01 -0.87
N TYR A 33 19.11 -1.20 -1.03
CA TYR A 33 19.60 -2.45 -0.45
C TYR A 33 20.06 -3.50 -1.46
N GLY A 34 19.70 -3.34 -2.73
CA GLY A 34 20.08 -4.29 -3.77
C GLY A 34 21.58 -4.24 -4.10
N THR A 35 22.13 -5.39 -4.52
CA THR A 35 23.47 -5.45 -5.09
C THR A 35 23.52 -4.77 -6.46
N ALA A 36 24.72 -4.56 -7.01
CA ALA A 36 24.87 -3.99 -8.35
C ALA A 36 24.18 -4.85 -9.42
N GLU A 37 24.27 -6.18 -9.28
CA GLU A 37 23.65 -7.15 -10.19
C GLU A 37 22.12 -7.10 -10.08
N GLN A 38 21.56 -7.04 -8.87
CA GLN A 38 20.13 -6.93 -8.64
C GLN A 38 19.57 -5.62 -9.22
N LYS A 39 20.26 -4.50 -9.01
CA LYS A 39 19.89 -3.20 -9.57
C LYS A 39 19.90 -3.23 -11.10
N ALA A 40 20.97 -3.76 -11.70
CA ALA A 40 21.09 -3.89 -13.16
C ALA A 40 20.00 -4.78 -13.75
N LYS A 41 19.67 -5.88 -13.07
CA LYS A 41 18.66 -6.85 -13.52
C LYS A 41 17.23 -6.31 -13.47
N HIS A 42 16.87 -5.52 -12.43
CA HIS A 42 15.47 -5.26 -12.13
C HIS A 42 15.02 -3.82 -12.35
N LEU A 43 15.88 -2.80 -12.13
CA LEU A 43 15.41 -1.41 -12.09
C LEU A 43 14.91 -0.90 -13.44
N ALA A 44 15.56 -1.25 -14.54
CA ALA A 44 15.13 -0.82 -15.87
C ALA A 44 13.75 -1.39 -16.22
N ALA A 45 13.54 -2.69 -15.99
CA ALA A 45 12.26 -3.37 -16.26
C ALA A 45 11.11 -2.90 -15.35
N ILE A 46 11.42 -2.50 -14.12
CA ILE A 46 10.42 -1.84 -13.22
C ILE A 46 10.06 -0.47 -13.78
N ALA A 47 11.03 0.33 -14.22
CA ALA A 47 10.79 1.68 -14.71
C ALA A 47 10.01 1.72 -16.02
N SER A 48 10.24 0.75 -16.93
CA SER A 48 9.50 0.61 -18.19
C SER A 48 8.13 -0.04 -18.03
N GLY A 49 7.86 -0.71 -16.88
CA GLY A 49 6.63 -1.45 -16.66
C GLY A 49 6.60 -2.85 -17.30
N ASP A 50 7.75 -3.35 -17.75
CA ASP A 50 7.87 -4.67 -18.40
C ASP A 50 7.69 -5.83 -17.41
N VAL A 51 7.88 -5.57 -16.11
CA VAL A 51 7.74 -6.56 -15.06
C VAL A 51 6.79 -6.09 -13.96
N ILE A 52 5.95 -7.00 -13.52
CA ILE A 52 5.06 -6.81 -12.37
C ILE A 52 5.67 -7.52 -11.16
N TRP A 53 5.63 -6.83 -10.02
CA TRP A 53 6.06 -7.35 -8.74
C TRP A 53 4.88 -7.54 -7.80
N CYS A 54 4.93 -8.55 -6.96
CA CYS A 54 4.06 -8.69 -5.82
C CYS A 54 4.85 -8.75 -4.51
N GLN A 55 4.14 -8.73 -3.39
CA GLN A 55 4.71 -8.61 -2.05
C GLN A 55 4.14 -9.69 -1.14
N GLY A 56 4.93 -10.72 -0.88
CA GLY A 56 4.58 -11.85 -0.01
C GLY A 56 5.01 -11.60 1.44
N PHE A 57 4.25 -10.79 2.19
CA PHE A 57 4.57 -10.45 3.58
C PHE A 57 3.57 -11.07 4.55
N SER A 58 2.31 -10.63 4.50
CA SER A 58 1.26 -11.05 5.43
C SER A 58 0.97 -12.55 5.36
N GLU A 59 0.64 -13.13 6.50
CA GLU A 59 0.22 -14.51 6.66
C GLU A 59 -1.14 -14.56 7.36
N PRO A 60 -1.88 -15.67 7.32
CA PRO A 60 -3.17 -15.79 8.02
C PRO A 60 -3.09 -15.37 9.49
N GLU A 61 -1.99 -15.72 10.18
CA GLU A 61 -1.77 -15.44 11.61
C GLU A 61 -0.87 -14.21 11.86
N ALA A 62 -0.31 -13.57 10.83
CA ALA A 62 0.65 -12.47 10.96
C ALA A 62 0.43 -11.39 9.89
N GLY A 63 -0.56 -10.53 10.09
CA GLY A 63 -0.82 -9.35 9.26
C GLY A 63 -0.33 -8.08 9.94
N THR A 64 -0.97 -7.67 11.02
CA THR A 64 -0.58 -6.48 11.80
C THR A 64 0.76 -6.69 12.51
N ASP A 65 1.01 -7.86 13.08
CA ASP A 65 2.29 -8.25 13.68
C ASP A 65 3.16 -9.03 12.69
N LEU A 66 3.63 -8.34 11.64
CA LEU A 66 4.45 -8.94 10.58
C LEU A 66 5.75 -9.56 11.09
N VAL A 67 6.30 -9.07 12.19
CA VAL A 67 7.54 -9.62 12.74
C VAL A 67 7.36 -11.06 13.28
N SER A 68 6.12 -11.47 13.51
CA SER A 68 5.75 -12.81 13.97
C SER A 68 5.40 -13.79 12.84
N LEU A 69 5.69 -13.46 11.59
CA LEU A 69 5.47 -14.35 10.45
C LEU A 69 6.20 -15.71 10.63
N ARG A 70 5.62 -16.76 10.05
CA ARG A 70 6.02 -18.16 10.27
C ARG A 70 6.48 -18.87 9.00
N THR A 71 6.37 -18.28 7.81
CA THR A 71 6.99 -18.82 6.59
C THR A 71 8.46 -19.06 6.87
N ARG A 72 8.92 -20.29 6.69
CA ARG A 72 10.29 -20.70 7.01
C ARG A 72 11.15 -20.72 5.77
N ALA A 73 12.39 -20.27 5.90
CA ALA A 73 13.46 -20.49 4.95
C ALA A 73 14.54 -21.33 5.63
N VAL A 74 14.53 -22.62 5.34
CA VAL A 74 15.47 -23.59 5.94
C VAL A 74 16.71 -23.69 5.03
N PRO A 75 17.94 -23.67 5.57
CA PRO A 75 19.16 -23.83 4.78
C PRO A 75 19.14 -25.12 3.95
N ASP A 76 19.51 -25.03 2.68
CA ASP A 76 19.64 -26.14 1.74
C ASP A 76 20.81 -25.88 0.78
N GLY A 77 21.93 -26.57 0.99
CA GLY A 77 23.18 -26.29 0.29
C GLY A 77 23.71 -24.90 0.61
N ASP A 78 23.92 -24.09 -0.41
CA ASP A 78 24.34 -22.69 -0.32
C ASP A 78 23.17 -21.70 -0.24
N GLY A 79 21.91 -22.20 -0.29
CA GLY A 79 20.69 -21.41 -0.28
C GLY A 79 19.67 -21.84 0.77
N TRP A 80 18.39 -21.71 0.42
CA TRP A 80 17.27 -22.02 1.31
C TRP A 80 16.13 -22.72 0.58
N ARG A 81 15.35 -23.53 1.33
CA ARG A 81 14.02 -23.99 0.96
C ARG A 81 12.97 -23.21 1.74
N ILE A 82 12.04 -22.61 1.02
CA ILE A 82 11.01 -21.75 1.61
C ILE A 82 9.67 -22.47 1.57
N THR A 83 9.07 -22.65 2.77
CA THR A 83 7.75 -23.28 2.93
C THR A 83 6.88 -22.41 3.82
N GLY A 84 5.62 -22.20 3.41
CA GLY A 84 4.64 -21.39 4.15
C GLY A 84 3.47 -20.92 3.31
N GLN A 85 2.75 -19.94 3.84
CA GLN A 85 1.57 -19.38 3.20
C GLN A 85 1.59 -17.86 3.35
N LYS A 86 1.25 -17.15 2.27
CA LYS A 86 1.05 -15.70 2.26
C LYS A 86 -0.38 -15.37 1.87
N VAL A 87 -0.90 -14.26 2.40
CA VAL A 87 -2.28 -13.84 2.18
C VAL A 87 -2.31 -12.34 1.85
N TRP A 88 -3.39 -11.89 1.20
CA TRP A 88 -3.60 -10.50 0.78
C TRP A 88 -2.54 -9.99 -0.20
N THR A 89 -1.91 -10.89 -0.96
CA THR A 89 -0.88 -10.52 -1.93
C THR A 89 -1.52 -9.92 -3.17
N SER A 90 -1.36 -8.60 -3.33
CA SER A 90 -1.89 -7.88 -4.49
C SER A 90 -1.16 -8.29 -5.76
N TYR A 91 -1.95 -8.57 -6.81
CA TYR A 91 -1.49 -8.86 -8.18
C TYR A 91 -0.55 -10.07 -8.33
N ALA A 92 -0.50 -11.01 -7.37
CA ALA A 92 0.35 -12.19 -7.48
C ALA A 92 0.06 -13.03 -8.74
N GLN A 93 -1.21 -13.04 -9.20
CA GLN A 93 -1.61 -13.76 -10.43
C GLN A 93 -1.02 -13.16 -11.72
N MET A 94 -0.49 -11.94 -11.67
CA MET A 94 0.10 -11.23 -12.80
C MET A 94 1.60 -10.98 -12.61
N ALA A 95 2.10 -11.22 -11.39
CA ALA A 95 3.47 -10.89 -11.04
C ALA A 95 4.48 -11.84 -11.69
N SER A 96 5.58 -11.28 -12.17
CA SER A 96 6.76 -12.04 -12.61
C SER A 96 7.72 -12.30 -11.44
N TRP A 97 7.69 -11.42 -10.42
CA TRP A 97 8.58 -11.45 -9.27
C TRP A 97 7.83 -11.19 -7.97
N CYS A 98 8.31 -11.80 -6.90
CA CYS A 98 7.83 -11.58 -5.54
C CYS A 98 8.95 -11.09 -4.63
N VAL A 99 8.71 -10.01 -3.87
CA VAL A 99 9.50 -9.73 -2.66
C VAL A 99 8.87 -10.54 -1.54
N LEU A 100 9.56 -11.58 -1.10
CA LEU A 100 9.07 -12.57 -0.15
C LEU A 100 9.78 -12.44 1.19
N ALA A 101 9.02 -12.29 2.27
CA ALA A 101 9.55 -12.32 3.63
C ALA A 101 9.47 -13.74 4.22
N ALA A 102 10.58 -14.25 4.73
CA ALA A 102 10.62 -15.53 5.42
C ALA A 102 11.53 -15.49 6.64
N CYS A 103 11.26 -16.38 7.61
CA CYS A 103 12.07 -16.57 8.81
C CYS A 103 13.24 -17.49 8.48
N THR A 104 14.47 -16.96 8.53
CA THR A 104 15.71 -17.71 8.30
C THR A 104 16.36 -18.17 9.61
N ASP A 105 16.08 -17.49 10.72
CA ASP A 105 16.60 -17.87 12.05
C ASP A 105 15.50 -17.65 13.11
N PRO A 106 14.77 -18.71 13.51
CA PRO A 106 13.71 -18.60 14.50
C PRO A 106 14.21 -18.28 15.92
N ASP A 107 15.47 -18.54 16.22
CA ASP A 107 16.08 -18.35 17.54
C ASP A 107 16.69 -16.95 17.70
N ALA A 108 16.87 -16.23 16.60
CA ALA A 108 17.37 -14.86 16.63
C ALA A 108 16.35 -13.89 17.29
N PRO A 109 16.81 -12.72 17.77
CA PRO A 109 15.91 -11.65 18.19
C PRO A 109 14.86 -11.32 17.11
N LYS A 110 13.62 -10.97 17.50
CA LYS A 110 12.49 -10.77 16.59
C LYS A 110 12.81 -9.91 15.38
N ASN A 111 13.63 -8.87 15.54
CA ASN A 111 14.03 -7.93 14.48
C ASN A 111 15.18 -8.45 13.59
N LYS A 112 15.74 -9.62 13.87
CA LYS A 112 16.86 -10.24 13.14
C LYS A 112 16.54 -11.62 12.55
N ARG A 113 15.33 -12.12 12.75
CA ARG A 113 14.91 -13.45 12.29
C ARG A 113 14.46 -13.52 10.83
N LEU A 114 14.15 -12.37 10.23
CA LEU A 114 13.53 -12.30 8.90
C LEU A 114 14.55 -11.94 7.83
N THR A 115 14.38 -12.55 6.66
CA THR A 115 15.13 -12.23 5.43
C THR A 115 14.12 -11.93 4.32
N LEU A 116 14.44 -10.96 3.46
CA LEU A 116 13.71 -10.69 2.24
C LEU A 116 14.39 -11.34 1.04
N PHE A 117 13.58 -12.00 0.22
CA PHE A 117 14.03 -12.68 -1.00
C PHE A 117 13.33 -12.11 -2.22
N LEU A 118 14.06 -11.98 -3.32
CA LEU A 118 13.57 -11.62 -4.65
C LEU A 118 13.36 -12.90 -5.44
N ILE A 119 12.15 -13.45 -5.45
CA ILE A 119 11.87 -14.75 -6.05
C ILE A 119 11.07 -14.60 -7.33
N PRO A 120 11.50 -15.20 -8.47
CA PRO A 120 10.68 -15.27 -9.67
C PRO A 120 9.45 -16.16 -9.42
N MET A 121 8.28 -15.72 -9.90
CA MET A 121 7.01 -16.40 -9.64
C MET A 121 6.83 -17.72 -10.42
N ASP A 122 7.67 -17.95 -11.43
CA ASP A 122 7.73 -19.21 -12.20
C ASP A 122 8.59 -20.30 -11.53
N ARG A 123 9.24 -19.96 -10.41
CA ARG A 123 10.03 -20.96 -9.65
C ARG A 123 9.10 -22.03 -9.10
N ALA A 124 9.50 -23.30 -9.19
CA ALA A 124 8.72 -24.42 -8.71
C ALA A 124 8.35 -24.27 -7.22
N GLY A 125 7.16 -24.70 -6.85
CA GLY A 125 6.64 -24.65 -5.48
C GLY A 125 5.67 -23.50 -5.19
N PHE A 126 5.48 -22.53 -6.09
CA PHE A 126 4.44 -21.53 -5.94
C PHE A 126 3.06 -22.03 -6.38
N THR A 127 2.05 -21.77 -5.55
CA THR A 127 0.64 -21.87 -5.95
C THR A 127 -0.07 -20.58 -5.56
N VAL A 128 -0.72 -19.94 -6.52
CA VAL A 128 -1.47 -18.69 -6.33
C VAL A 128 -2.96 -18.98 -6.43
N ARG A 129 -3.73 -18.52 -5.45
CA ARG A 129 -5.20 -18.65 -5.42
C ARG A 129 -5.86 -17.28 -5.24
N PRO A 130 -6.95 -16.98 -5.97
CA PRO A 130 -7.63 -15.71 -5.85
C PRO A 130 -8.39 -15.58 -4.53
N ILE A 131 -8.33 -14.39 -3.93
CA ILE A 131 -9.21 -13.98 -2.84
C ILE A 131 -10.25 -13.02 -3.41
N ARG A 132 -11.52 -13.39 -3.34
CA ARG A 132 -12.62 -12.48 -3.68
C ARG A 132 -12.80 -11.46 -2.57
N SER A 133 -12.86 -10.20 -2.93
CA SER A 133 -13.05 -9.10 -2.00
C SER A 133 -14.14 -8.15 -2.49
N MET A 134 -14.62 -7.27 -1.61
CA MET A 134 -15.56 -6.22 -1.98
C MET A 134 -14.97 -5.18 -2.94
N LEU A 135 -13.67 -5.19 -3.17
CA LEU A 135 -13.01 -4.27 -4.11
C LEU A 135 -13.34 -4.53 -5.59
N GLY A 136 -14.09 -5.59 -5.88
CA GLY A 136 -14.58 -5.93 -7.22
C GLY A 136 -13.55 -6.71 -8.05
N PRO A 137 -12.64 -6.05 -8.80
CA PRO A 137 -11.67 -6.75 -9.64
C PRO A 137 -10.77 -7.68 -8.83
N HIS A 138 -10.44 -8.84 -9.42
CA HIS A 138 -9.52 -9.77 -8.80
C HIS A 138 -8.11 -9.20 -8.76
N HIS A 139 -7.65 -8.79 -7.57
CA HIS A 139 -6.28 -8.33 -7.36
C HIS A 139 -5.63 -8.91 -6.09
N LEU A 140 -6.40 -9.43 -5.13
CA LEU A 140 -5.88 -10.05 -3.92
C LEU A 140 -5.75 -11.55 -4.09
N ASN A 141 -4.68 -12.10 -3.55
CA ASN A 141 -4.35 -13.52 -3.66
C ASN A 141 -3.81 -14.07 -2.35
N GLU A 142 -3.98 -15.36 -2.23
CA GLU A 142 -3.31 -16.25 -1.32
C GLU A 142 -2.20 -16.96 -2.09
N MET A 143 -1.03 -17.11 -1.48
CA MET A 143 0.10 -17.83 -2.07
C MET A 143 0.54 -18.96 -1.14
N PHE A 144 0.67 -20.15 -1.67
CA PHE A 144 1.24 -21.30 -0.99
C PHE A 144 2.66 -21.52 -1.52
N LEU A 145 3.56 -21.80 -0.63
CA LEU A 145 4.99 -22.02 -0.86
C LEU A 145 5.32 -23.43 -0.40
N ASP A 146 5.69 -24.29 -1.32
CA ASP A 146 6.05 -25.69 -1.07
C ASP A 146 7.48 -25.92 -1.55
N ASP A 147 8.41 -25.89 -0.64
CA ASP A 147 9.85 -26.06 -0.90
C ASP A 147 10.41 -25.17 -2.02
N VAL A 148 9.96 -23.92 -2.07
CA VAL A 148 10.45 -22.94 -3.04
C VAL A 148 11.94 -22.67 -2.78
N GLN A 149 12.78 -22.93 -3.76
CA GLN A 149 14.22 -22.72 -3.62
C GLN A 149 14.58 -21.24 -3.70
N ALA A 150 15.46 -20.78 -2.81
CA ALA A 150 16.08 -19.47 -2.84
C ALA A 150 17.60 -19.60 -2.80
N PHE A 151 18.29 -18.71 -3.51
CA PHE A 151 19.76 -18.69 -3.61
C PHE A 151 20.32 -17.44 -2.92
N PRO A 152 21.62 -17.39 -2.60
CA PRO A 152 22.25 -16.20 -2.00
C PRO A 152 22.02 -14.92 -2.83
N GLY A 153 22.01 -15.02 -4.15
CA GLY A 153 21.75 -13.91 -5.05
C GLY A 153 20.31 -13.38 -5.03
N ASP A 154 19.36 -14.14 -4.44
CA ASP A 154 17.96 -13.71 -4.28
C ASP A 154 17.76 -12.87 -3.01
N VAL A 155 18.71 -12.81 -2.08
CA VAL A 155 18.57 -12.05 -0.82
C VAL A 155 18.62 -10.55 -1.10
N LEU A 156 17.61 -9.82 -0.66
CA LEU A 156 17.59 -8.36 -0.69
C LEU A 156 18.17 -7.80 0.61
N GLY A 157 19.31 -7.16 0.54
CA GLY A 157 20.09 -6.73 1.70
C GLY A 157 20.90 -7.91 2.28
N GLU A 158 20.83 -8.11 3.59
CA GLU A 158 21.52 -9.18 4.28
C GLU A 158 20.54 -10.16 4.92
N ALA A 159 20.95 -11.43 5.08
CA ALA A 159 20.17 -12.40 5.84
C ALA A 159 19.97 -11.93 7.29
N GLY A 160 18.76 -12.01 7.80
CA GLY A 160 18.39 -11.52 9.12
C GLY A 160 18.05 -10.02 9.20
N ASP A 161 18.26 -9.26 8.15
CA ASP A 161 17.94 -7.80 8.10
C ASP A 161 16.59 -7.48 7.45
N GLY A 162 15.83 -8.49 7.08
CA GLY A 162 14.57 -8.35 6.36
C GLY A 162 13.56 -7.43 7.06
N TRP A 163 13.49 -7.47 8.38
CA TRP A 163 12.60 -6.57 9.12
C TRP A 163 12.95 -5.08 8.94
N ARG A 164 14.24 -4.75 8.96
CA ARG A 164 14.71 -3.37 8.73
C ARG A 164 14.36 -2.91 7.33
N VAL A 165 14.67 -3.71 6.31
CA VAL A 165 14.39 -3.39 4.90
C VAL A 165 12.88 -3.23 4.66
N MET A 166 12.08 -4.16 5.19
CA MET A 166 10.62 -4.13 5.08
C MET A 166 10.01 -2.89 5.73
N ARG A 167 10.44 -2.55 6.95
CA ARG A 167 9.94 -1.38 7.68
C ARG A 167 10.23 -0.07 6.94
N GLU A 168 11.39 0.06 6.32
CA GLU A 168 11.75 1.23 5.53
C GLU A 168 10.98 1.29 4.21
N ALA A 169 10.82 0.16 3.51
CA ALA A 169 9.98 0.09 2.32
C ALA A 169 8.52 0.50 2.59
N LEU A 170 7.95 0.02 3.71
CA LEU A 170 6.60 0.39 4.15
C LEU A 170 6.49 1.87 4.57
N ALA A 171 7.58 2.51 4.99
CA ALA A 171 7.56 3.95 5.30
C ALA A 171 7.36 4.80 4.03
N PHE A 172 7.98 4.43 2.92
CA PHE A 172 7.74 5.08 1.62
C PHE A 172 6.29 4.92 1.14
N GLU A 173 5.67 3.78 1.40
CA GLU A 173 4.27 3.51 1.05
C GLU A 173 3.31 4.48 1.74
N ARG A 174 3.55 4.82 3.01
CA ARG A 174 2.64 5.66 3.81
C ARG A 174 2.48 7.06 3.26
N VAL A 175 3.49 7.60 2.61
CA VAL A 175 3.53 9.00 2.12
C VAL A 175 3.33 9.09 0.61
N GLY A 176 3.53 7.99 -0.12
CA GLY A 176 3.53 7.96 -1.59
C GLY A 176 2.14 7.99 -2.24
N ILE A 177 1.05 7.93 -1.47
CA ILE A 177 -0.31 7.82 -2.00
C ILE A 177 -1.09 9.10 -1.75
N ALA A 178 -1.21 9.95 -2.78
CA ALA A 178 -1.90 11.25 -2.71
C ALA A 178 -3.44 11.09 -2.83
N ARG A 179 -4.06 10.27 -1.97
CA ARG A 179 -5.52 10.01 -2.00
C ARG A 179 -6.36 11.27 -1.81
N TYR A 180 -5.88 12.23 -1.03
CA TYR A 180 -6.52 13.53 -0.86
C TYR A 180 -6.73 14.26 -2.20
N ALA A 181 -5.79 14.14 -3.15
CA ALA A 181 -5.94 14.75 -4.47
C ALA A 181 -7.06 14.08 -5.29
N ARG A 182 -7.20 12.75 -5.20
CA ARG A 182 -8.35 12.03 -5.79
C ARG A 182 -9.67 12.46 -5.16
N CYS A 183 -9.73 12.53 -3.84
CA CYS A 183 -10.93 12.97 -3.12
C CYS A 183 -11.34 14.39 -3.50
N GLU A 184 -10.38 15.31 -3.56
CA GLU A 184 -10.62 16.70 -3.97
C GLU A 184 -11.13 16.76 -5.42
N SER A 185 -10.53 15.98 -6.33
CA SER A 185 -10.98 15.89 -7.72
C SER A 185 -12.41 15.33 -7.83
N LEU A 186 -12.76 14.29 -7.07
CA LEU A 186 -14.13 13.75 -7.06
C LEU A 186 -15.14 14.77 -6.58
N LEU A 187 -14.86 15.48 -5.47
CA LEU A 187 -15.71 16.53 -4.97
C LEU A 187 -15.93 17.62 -6.02
N HIS A 188 -14.88 18.19 -6.62
CA HIS A 188 -15.01 19.23 -7.61
C HIS A 188 -15.79 18.79 -8.85
N ARG A 189 -15.57 17.57 -9.33
CA ARG A 189 -16.27 17.04 -10.53
C ARG A 189 -17.74 16.79 -10.27
N ILE A 190 -18.10 16.28 -9.07
CA ILE A 190 -19.52 16.10 -8.71
C ILE A 190 -20.19 17.45 -8.52
N GLN A 191 -19.56 18.40 -7.83
CA GLN A 191 -20.11 19.75 -7.68
C GLN A 191 -20.37 20.42 -9.03
N ALA A 192 -19.42 20.32 -9.96
CA ALA A 192 -19.60 20.85 -11.31
C ALA A 192 -20.74 20.14 -12.07
N GLY A 193 -20.92 18.84 -11.87
CA GLY A 193 -21.99 18.05 -12.48
C GLY A 193 -23.39 18.35 -11.92
N LEU A 194 -23.49 18.81 -10.67
CA LEU A 194 -24.76 19.18 -10.05
C LEU A 194 -25.33 20.49 -10.60
N GLY A 195 -24.49 21.42 -11.06
CA GLY A 195 -24.96 22.72 -11.57
C GLY A 195 -25.87 23.43 -10.57
N ASP A 196 -27.09 23.79 -11.00
CA ASP A 196 -28.09 24.50 -10.18
C ASP A 196 -28.65 23.63 -9.04
N ASP A 197 -28.52 22.31 -9.11
CA ASP A 197 -28.97 21.42 -8.03
C ASP A 197 -28.06 21.52 -6.80
N TRP A 198 -26.84 22.06 -6.94
CA TRP A 198 -25.96 22.35 -5.83
C TRP A 198 -26.63 23.23 -4.76
N ASP A 199 -27.33 24.29 -5.18
CA ASP A 199 -27.99 25.22 -4.26
C ASP A 199 -29.24 24.63 -3.59
N ARG A 200 -29.77 23.53 -4.13
CA ARG A 200 -30.89 22.78 -3.58
C ARG A 200 -30.49 21.76 -2.53
N LEU A 201 -29.19 21.44 -2.42
CA LEU A 201 -28.72 20.52 -1.39
C LEU A 201 -28.99 21.09 0.00
N PRO A 202 -29.33 20.22 0.98
CA PRO A 202 -29.48 20.62 2.39
C PRO A 202 -28.22 21.37 2.88
N GLU A 203 -28.42 22.39 3.70
CA GLU A 203 -27.31 23.15 4.29
C GLU A 203 -26.33 22.25 5.05
N THR A 204 -26.81 21.23 5.71
CA THR A 204 -25.98 20.22 6.41
C THR A 204 -25.04 19.47 5.47
N ILE A 205 -25.47 19.16 4.26
CA ILE A 205 -24.64 18.53 3.22
C ILE A 205 -23.58 19.51 2.73
N ARG A 206 -23.97 20.76 2.42
CA ARG A 206 -23.03 21.80 2.00
C ARG A 206 -21.99 22.12 3.06
N ALA A 207 -22.39 22.15 4.35
CA ALA A 207 -21.46 22.33 5.46
C ALA A 207 -20.46 21.17 5.57
N ARG A 208 -20.92 19.91 5.42
CA ARG A 208 -20.03 18.73 5.37
C ARG A 208 -19.09 18.77 4.17
N TRP A 209 -19.55 19.28 3.03
CA TRP A 209 -18.71 19.45 1.84
C TRP A 209 -17.55 20.42 2.09
N VAL A 210 -17.83 21.59 2.63
CA VAL A 210 -16.80 22.57 2.99
C VAL A 210 -15.84 21.98 4.02
N ARG A 211 -16.35 21.26 5.02
CA ARG A 211 -15.50 20.58 6.01
C ARG A 211 -14.59 19.55 5.37
N ALA A 212 -15.10 18.73 4.46
CA ALA A 212 -14.30 17.75 3.74
C ALA A 212 -13.16 18.41 2.94
N LEU A 213 -13.40 19.54 2.27
CA LEU A 213 -12.36 20.31 1.58
C LEU A 213 -11.27 20.83 2.55
N VAL A 214 -11.68 21.30 3.74
CA VAL A 214 -10.72 21.73 4.78
C VAL A 214 -9.87 20.55 5.25
N ASP A 215 -10.50 19.41 5.57
CA ASP A 215 -9.81 18.22 6.07
C ASP A 215 -8.85 17.65 5.00
N LEU A 216 -9.21 17.71 3.71
CA LEU A 216 -8.31 17.35 2.59
C LEU A 216 -7.09 18.25 2.51
N ARG A 217 -7.22 19.57 2.75
CA ARG A 217 -6.08 20.50 2.82
C ARG A 217 -5.18 20.19 4.00
N VAL A 218 -5.74 19.85 5.15
CA VAL A 218 -4.97 19.38 6.30
C VAL A 218 -4.21 18.09 5.99
N ALA A 219 -4.87 17.11 5.38
CA ALA A 219 -4.23 15.86 4.98
C ALA A 219 -3.06 16.07 4.02
N ARG A 220 -3.21 16.98 3.05
CA ARG A 220 -2.14 17.40 2.14
C ARG A 220 -0.95 18.01 2.86
N LEU A 221 -1.19 18.96 3.77
CA LEU A 221 -0.13 19.60 4.55
C LEU A 221 0.61 18.59 5.45
N LEU A 222 -0.10 17.63 6.05
CA LEU A 222 0.51 16.56 6.82
C LEU A 222 1.37 15.63 5.95
N ALA A 223 0.93 15.33 4.73
CA ALA A 223 1.73 14.56 3.78
C ALA A 223 3.01 15.31 3.38
N TYR A 224 2.95 16.61 3.13
CA TYR A 224 4.12 17.43 2.83
C TYR A 224 5.08 17.51 4.02
N ARG A 225 4.54 17.67 5.24
CA ARG A 225 5.36 17.63 6.47
C ARG A 225 6.08 16.28 6.60
N ALA A 226 5.42 15.17 6.37
CA ALA A 226 6.05 13.85 6.43
C ALA A 226 7.18 13.70 5.41
N VAL A 227 7.02 14.23 4.20
CA VAL A 227 8.07 14.23 3.17
C VAL A 227 9.25 15.14 3.56
N SER A 228 8.99 16.31 4.18
CA SER A 228 10.06 17.21 4.63
C SER A 228 10.90 16.66 5.79
N LEU A 229 10.38 15.69 6.52
CA LEU A 229 11.01 15.05 7.67
C LEU A 229 11.62 13.68 7.35
N GLN A 230 11.75 13.28 6.07
CA GLN A 230 12.09 11.88 5.74
C GLN A 230 13.44 11.39 6.30
N ASP A 231 14.36 12.30 6.65
CA ASP A 231 15.66 11.98 7.29
C ASP A 231 15.66 12.28 8.81
N ASP A 232 14.51 12.66 9.38
CA ASP A 232 14.34 13.01 10.78
C ASP A 232 13.79 11.81 11.58
N PRO A 233 14.19 11.62 12.86
CA PRO A 233 13.59 10.60 13.73
C PRO A 233 12.05 10.67 13.83
N ALA A 234 11.46 11.86 13.71
CA ALA A 234 10.01 12.08 13.72
C ALA A 234 9.29 11.67 12.41
N ALA A 235 10.02 11.30 11.37
CA ALA A 235 9.44 10.95 10.06
C ALA A 235 8.36 9.86 10.16
N GLY A 236 8.57 8.85 11.01
CA GLY A 236 7.64 7.74 11.19
C GLY A 236 6.29 8.18 11.76
N ALA A 237 6.29 9.02 12.78
CA ALA A 237 5.07 9.57 13.39
C ALA A 237 4.37 10.55 12.46
N ALA A 238 5.12 11.42 11.76
CA ALA A 238 4.58 12.34 10.77
C ALA A 238 3.91 11.59 9.60
N ALA A 239 4.53 10.53 9.09
CA ALA A 239 3.94 9.67 8.06
C ALA A 239 2.65 8.97 8.56
N SER A 240 2.65 8.52 9.82
CA SER A 240 1.48 7.90 10.45
C SER A 240 0.33 8.90 10.62
N ALA A 241 0.61 10.14 11.03
CA ALA A 241 -0.38 11.21 11.14
C ALA A 241 -0.99 11.56 9.76
N ALA A 242 -0.15 11.71 8.73
CA ALA A 242 -0.60 11.92 7.36
C ALA A 242 -1.49 10.77 6.86
N ARG A 243 -1.11 9.53 7.18
CA ARG A 243 -1.88 8.32 6.82
C ARG A 243 -3.25 8.30 7.49
N ILE A 244 -3.34 8.62 8.79
CA ILE A 244 -4.62 8.71 9.52
C ILE A 244 -5.52 9.75 8.84
N ALA A 245 -5.03 10.97 8.65
CA ALA A 245 -5.79 12.06 8.04
C ALA A 245 -6.30 11.68 6.64
N THR A 246 -5.43 11.17 5.78
CA THR A 246 -5.78 10.78 4.41
C THR A 246 -6.83 9.68 4.38
N THR A 247 -6.69 8.64 5.22
CA THR A 247 -7.66 7.52 5.26
C THR A 247 -9.00 7.95 5.83
N THR A 248 -9.01 8.85 6.82
CA THR A 248 -10.25 9.43 7.35
C THR A 248 -10.97 10.25 6.28
N CYS A 249 -10.23 11.07 5.51
CA CYS A 249 -10.80 11.81 4.38
C CYS A 249 -11.37 10.90 3.29
N ASP A 250 -10.69 9.79 2.95
CA ASP A 250 -11.20 8.80 1.98
C ASP A 250 -12.61 8.33 2.35
N GLN A 251 -12.82 7.95 3.63
CA GLN A 251 -14.12 7.48 4.11
C GLN A 251 -15.16 8.59 4.16
N GLN A 252 -14.81 9.76 4.72
CA GLN A 252 -15.72 10.90 4.84
C GLN A 252 -16.21 11.39 3.47
N VAL A 253 -15.32 11.45 2.48
CA VAL A 253 -15.68 11.85 1.11
C VAL A 253 -16.56 10.77 0.46
N ALA A 254 -16.24 9.49 0.63
CA ALA A 254 -17.06 8.42 0.10
C ALA A 254 -18.49 8.46 0.63
N GLU A 255 -18.68 8.60 1.96
CA GLU A 255 -19.99 8.73 2.60
C GLU A 255 -20.73 9.99 2.12
N LEU A 256 -20.05 11.13 2.07
CA LEU A 256 -20.62 12.39 1.61
C LEU A 256 -21.14 12.29 0.19
N LEU A 257 -20.40 11.68 -0.71
CA LEU A 257 -20.80 11.49 -2.11
C LEU A 257 -22.02 10.57 -2.25
N PHE A 258 -22.12 9.55 -1.38
CA PHE A 258 -23.33 8.71 -1.31
C PHE A 258 -24.54 9.49 -0.82
N ASP A 259 -24.40 10.36 0.18
CA ASP A 259 -25.49 11.20 0.65
C ASP A 259 -25.95 12.23 -0.40
N VAL A 260 -25.03 12.72 -1.22
CA VAL A 260 -25.33 13.68 -2.30
C VAL A 260 -26.03 13.03 -3.48
N LEU A 261 -25.53 11.86 -3.92
CA LEU A 261 -25.99 11.18 -5.12
C LEU A 261 -27.14 10.19 -4.85
N GLY A 262 -27.33 9.79 -3.60
CA GLY A 262 -28.33 8.79 -3.22
C GLY A 262 -28.08 7.44 -3.90
N PRO A 263 -29.13 6.72 -4.35
CA PRO A 263 -29.00 5.40 -4.97
C PRO A 263 -28.07 5.34 -6.19
N THR A 264 -27.94 6.44 -6.94
CA THR A 264 -27.08 6.49 -8.15
C THR A 264 -25.58 6.40 -7.84
N ALA A 265 -25.20 6.62 -6.57
CA ALA A 265 -23.82 6.41 -6.13
C ALA A 265 -23.40 4.92 -6.17
N LEU A 266 -24.36 3.99 -6.20
CA LEU A 266 -24.13 2.55 -6.31
C LEU A 266 -23.95 2.07 -7.76
N ASP A 267 -24.23 2.94 -8.73
CA ASP A 267 -24.09 2.57 -10.13
C ASP A 267 -22.60 2.39 -10.50
N SER A 268 -22.34 1.38 -11.30
CA SER A 268 -21.01 1.06 -11.80
C SER A 268 -20.96 1.03 -13.31
N GLY A 269 -19.78 1.22 -13.87
CA GLY A 269 -19.59 1.17 -15.33
C GLY A 269 -19.91 2.47 -16.07
N THR A 270 -20.01 2.38 -17.40
CA THR A 270 -20.01 3.55 -18.30
C THR A 270 -21.19 4.52 -18.14
N PRO A 271 -22.44 4.07 -17.85
CA PRO A 271 -23.54 5.02 -17.65
C PRO A 271 -23.54 5.72 -16.29
N ALA A 272 -22.79 5.21 -15.33
CA ALA A 272 -22.76 5.75 -13.97
C ALA A 272 -22.03 7.09 -13.88
N ALA A 273 -22.32 7.87 -12.82
CA ALA A 273 -21.62 9.11 -12.53
C ALA A 273 -20.11 8.89 -12.48
N LEU A 274 -19.37 9.69 -13.26
CA LEU A 274 -17.91 9.54 -13.41
C LEU A 274 -17.47 8.10 -13.75
N HIS A 275 -18.26 7.39 -14.56
CA HIS A 275 -18.00 6.00 -14.97
C HIS A 275 -17.83 5.02 -13.81
N GLY A 276 -18.58 5.19 -12.73
CA GLY A 276 -18.52 4.33 -11.54
C GLY A 276 -17.39 4.67 -10.57
N ALA A 277 -16.69 5.79 -10.76
CA ALA A 277 -15.58 6.16 -9.87
C ALA A 277 -16.01 6.41 -8.42
N ILE A 278 -17.27 6.76 -8.17
CA ILE A 278 -17.80 6.99 -6.83
C ILE A 278 -17.96 5.67 -6.08
N GLU A 279 -18.56 4.67 -6.71
CA GLU A 279 -18.75 3.33 -6.17
C GLU A 279 -17.40 2.65 -5.92
N ASP A 280 -16.48 2.72 -6.88
CA ASP A 280 -15.10 2.23 -6.74
C ASP A 280 -14.36 2.92 -5.58
N HIS A 281 -14.51 4.25 -5.45
CA HIS A 281 -13.90 4.99 -4.35
C HIS A 281 -14.41 4.55 -3.00
N TRP A 282 -15.72 4.35 -2.86
CA TRP A 282 -16.33 3.89 -1.61
C TRP A 282 -15.79 2.52 -1.18
N ARG A 283 -15.77 1.55 -2.09
CA ARG A 283 -15.20 0.21 -1.82
C ARG A 283 -13.75 0.31 -1.36
N TYR A 284 -12.95 1.10 -2.07
CA TYR A 284 -11.53 1.26 -1.77
C TYR A 284 -11.28 1.97 -0.44
N ALA A 285 -12.12 2.94 -0.07
CA ALA A 285 -12.00 3.66 1.19
C ALA A 285 -12.11 2.73 2.41
N GLN A 286 -12.89 1.65 2.31
CA GLN A 286 -13.01 0.66 3.39
C GLN A 286 -11.70 -0.12 3.57
N ALA A 287 -11.11 -0.62 2.48
CA ALA A 287 -9.85 -1.34 2.52
C ALA A 287 -8.67 -0.47 2.99
N ALA A 288 -8.75 0.83 2.78
CA ALA A 288 -7.74 1.80 3.19
C ALA A 288 -7.47 1.82 4.70
N THR A 289 -8.43 1.39 5.52
CA THR A 289 -8.28 1.36 6.99
C THR A 289 -7.36 0.26 7.49
N VAL A 290 -7.18 -0.81 6.71
CA VAL A 290 -6.38 -1.99 7.12
C VAL A 290 -5.11 -2.16 6.31
N ALA A 291 -5.10 -1.77 5.03
CA ALA A 291 -3.93 -1.90 4.17
C ALA A 291 -2.77 -1.00 4.67
N SER A 292 -1.52 -1.42 4.47
CA SER A 292 -0.31 -0.63 4.80
C SER A 292 -0.16 -0.28 6.29
N GLY A 293 -0.64 -1.16 7.14
CA GLY A 293 -0.73 -0.95 8.60
C GLY A 293 -2.04 -0.28 8.99
N THR A 294 -2.77 -0.93 9.91
CA THR A 294 -4.10 -0.48 10.34
C THR A 294 -4.07 0.92 10.95
N ILE A 295 -5.21 1.61 10.93
CA ILE A 295 -5.33 2.94 11.56
C ILE A 295 -4.97 2.90 13.05
N GLU A 296 -5.27 1.80 13.74
CA GLU A 296 -4.93 1.59 15.15
C GLU A 296 -3.41 1.57 15.35
N VAL A 297 -2.68 0.87 14.48
CA VAL A 297 -1.21 0.86 14.50
C VAL A 297 -0.67 2.27 14.22
N GLN A 298 -1.22 2.99 13.27
CA GLN A 298 -0.78 4.37 12.99
C GLN A 298 -1.01 5.29 14.21
N ARG A 299 -2.16 5.18 14.87
CA ARG A 299 -2.46 5.94 16.11
C ARG A 299 -1.48 5.59 17.22
N MET A 300 -1.16 4.31 17.40
CA MET A 300 -0.17 3.84 18.37
C MET A 300 1.22 4.43 18.10
N LEU A 301 1.64 4.47 16.82
CA LEU A 301 2.94 5.06 16.44
C LEU A 301 3.01 6.56 16.75
N VAL A 302 1.95 7.32 16.46
CA VAL A 302 1.85 8.74 16.81
C VAL A 302 1.87 8.94 18.32
N ALA A 303 1.13 8.12 19.09
CA ALA A 303 1.08 8.21 20.54
C ALA A 303 2.44 7.93 21.18
N ARG A 304 3.16 6.90 20.72
CA ARG A 304 4.51 6.58 21.21
C ARG A 304 5.49 7.71 20.99
N ASP A 305 5.47 8.32 19.80
CA ASP A 305 6.31 9.46 19.49
C ASP A 305 6.00 10.65 20.42
N ALA A 306 4.71 10.98 20.60
CA ALA A 306 4.27 12.07 21.47
C ALA A 306 4.62 11.85 22.95
N LEU A 307 4.73 10.59 23.40
CA LEU A 307 5.13 10.22 24.76
C LEU A 307 6.65 10.05 24.93
N GLY A 308 7.44 10.21 23.87
CA GLY A 308 8.89 10.01 23.90
C GLY A 308 9.31 8.53 24.01
N GLU A 309 8.42 7.59 23.69
CA GLU A 309 8.70 6.15 23.72
C GLU A 309 9.37 5.69 22.41
N HIS A 310 10.57 6.17 22.13
CA HIS A 310 11.33 5.84 20.91
C HIS A 310 12.05 4.46 21.00
N ARG A 311 11.39 3.39 21.38
CA ARG A 311 11.99 2.02 21.45
C ARG A 311 11.73 1.21 20.20
#